data_1a97dc49938a04f3da64f3ac1f015660
#
_entry.id   1a97dc49938a04f3da64f3ac1f015660
#
_cell.length_a   1.000
_cell.length_b   1.000
_cell.length_c   1.000
_cell.angle_alpha   90.00
_cell.angle_beta   90.00
_cell.angle_gamma   90.00
#
_symmetry.space_group_name_H-M   'P 1'
#
loop_
_entity.id
_entity.type
_entity.pdbx_description
1 polymer ?
#
loop_
_entity_poly.entity_id
_entity_poly.type
_entity_poly.pdbx_seq_one_letter_code
_entity_poly.pdbx_strand_id
1 'polypeptide(L)'
;MQSALQIRSKLPDVGTTIFTVIGQLAAQHDALNLSQGAPNFDPDARLVDGVTRAMREGHNQYAPMAGVGALRDALAEKVEQLYGTRYDPATEVTVIASASEGLYSAISALVHPGDEVIYFEPSFDSYAPIVRLQGATPVAIKLSTDHFRVNWDEVAAKITPKTRMIIVNTPHNPTATVFSDADIERLKAVTHNTGIVVLADEVYEHVIFDGARHHSMARHRELAERGVIVSSFGKSYHVTGWRVGYCLAPAALMDEIRKVHQFMVFSADTPMQYAFVEALADPSSYLDLAAFYQRKRDLLAHALAGSRFELLPSEGSFFMLARFRHFSDERDSDFVLRLIRDARVATIPLSAFYTDGTDSGLIRLSFSKDDATLLEGARRLCEI
;
A
#
# COMPACT_ATOMS: atom_id res chain seq x y z
N MET A 1 -5.99 34.23 34.09
CA MET A 1 -4.76 33.87 33.35
C MET A 1 -4.99 32.54 32.71
N GLN A 2 -5.33 32.49 31.40
CA GLN A 2 -5.34 31.24 30.68
C GLN A 2 -3.88 30.82 30.49
N SER A 3 -3.48 29.74 31.13
CA SER A 3 -2.23 29.04 30.83
C SER A 3 -2.33 28.59 29.39
N ALA A 4 -1.64 29.27 28.47
CA ALA A 4 -1.57 28.85 27.09
C ALA A 4 -0.81 27.50 27.06
N LEU A 5 -1.55 26.41 26.83
CA LEU A 5 -0.96 25.08 26.65
C LEU A 5 0.01 25.15 25.45
N GLN A 6 1.30 24.98 25.71
CA GLN A 6 2.30 24.91 24.64
C GLN A 6 2.37 23.49 24.08
N ILE A 7 1.83 23.31 22.88
CA ILE A 7 1.91 22.03 22.16
C ILE A 7 3.14 22.07 21.25
N ARG A 8 4.05 21.13 21.43
CA ARG A 8 5.19 20.91 20.54
C ARG A 8 4.88 19.71 19.64
N SER A 9 4.62 19.96 18.37
CA SER A 9 4.37 18.90 17.40
C SER A 9 5.64 18.09 17.12
N LYS A 10 5.50 16.77 16.98
CA LYS A 10 6.53 15.87 16.43
C LYS A 10 6.59 15.91 14.91
N LEU A 11 5.49 16.33 14.25
CA LEU A 11 5.32 16.39 12.80
C LEU A 11 4.75 17.79 12.42
N PRO A 12 5.53 18.89 12.61
CA PRO A 12 5.01 20.25 12.50
C PRO A 12 4.57 20.63 11.07
N ASP A 13 5.10 19.96 10.07
CA ASP A 13 4.85 20.17 8.64
C ASP A 13 3.86 19.15 8.03
N VAL A 14 3.31 18.24 8.84
CA VAL A 14 2.30 17.27 8.39
C VAL A 14 0.90 17.82 8.67
N GLY A 15 0.14 18.01 7.62
CA GLY A 15 -1.27 18.42 7.67
C GLY A 15 -2.23 17.25 7.53
N THR A 16 -3.49 17.57 7.23
CA THR A 16 -4.51 16.58 6.86
C THR A 16 -4.10 15.87 5.56
N THR A 17 -4.23 14.55 5.50
CA THR A 17 -3.81 13.79 4.31
C THR A 17 -4.59 14.24 3.07
N ILE A 18 -3.93 14.19 1.91
CA ILE A 18 -4.56 14.55 0.64
C ILE A 18 -5.82 13.72 0.37
N PHE A 19 -5.85 12.47 0.80
CA PHE A 19 -7.01 11.58 0.65
C PHE A 19 -8.25 12.11 1.37
N THR A 20 -8.08 12.64 2.58
CA THR A 20 -9.18 13.25 3.34
C THR A 20 -9.63 14.56 2.68
N VAL A 21 -8.70 15.41 2.28
CA VAL A 21 -9.01 16.69 1.63
C VAL A 21 -9.79 16.48 0.33
N ILE A 22 -9.27 15.64 -0.56
CA ILE A 22 -9.91 15.34 -1.84
C ILE A 22 -11.26 14.63 -1.63
N GLY A 23 -11.34 13.70 -0.67
CA GLY A 23 -12.60 13.01 -0.36
C GLY A 23 -13.70 13.96 0.12
N GLN A 24 -13.37 14.93 0.97
CA GLN A 24 -14.30 15.96 1.42
C GLN A 24 -14.75 16.87 0.27
N LEU A 25 -13.81 17.31 -0.57
CA LEU A 25 -14.12 18.13 -1.73
C LEU A 25 -14.98 17.39 -2.76
N ALA A 26 -14.69 16.11 -3.00
CA ALA A 26 -15.51 15.27 -3.86
C ALA A 26 -16.96 15.19 -3.38
N ALA A 27 -17.16 14.98 -2.07
CA ALA A 27 -18.50 14.95 -1.47
C ALA A 27 -19.20 16.32 -1.55
N GLN A 28 -18.49 17.43 -1.28
CA GLN A 28 -19.04 18.79 -1.35
C GLN A 28 -19.50 19.17 -2.77
N HIS A 29 -18.83 18.65 -3.79
CA HIS A 29 -19.11 18.95 -5.19
C HIS A 29 -19.91 17.85 -5.91
N ASP A 30 -20.37 16.81 -5.22
CA ASP A 30 -21.02 15.63 -5.83
C ASP A 30 -20.19 15.07 -7.00
N ALA A 31 -18.88 14.96 -6.79
CA ALA A 31 -17.92 14.51 -7.79
C ALA A 31 -17.71 12.99 -7.71
N LEU A 32 -17.61 12.34 -8.86
CA LEU A 32 -17.21 10.93 -8.94
C LEU A 32 -15.82 10.74 -8.37
N ASN A 33 -15.67 9.80 -7.44
CA ASN A 33 -14.43 9.61 -6.72
C ASN A 33 -13.54 8.56 -7.41
N LEU A 34 -12.65 8.99 -8.28
CA LEU A 34 -11.54 8.20 -8.84
C LEU A 34 -10.21 8.45 -8.10
N SER A 35 -10.24 9.05 -6.91
CA SER A 35 -9.05 9.42 -6.17
C SER A 35 -8.54 8.30 -5.26
N GLN A 36 -9.45 7.60 -4.58
CA GLN A 36 -9.12 6.65 -3.53
C GLN A 36 -9.11 5.21 -4.04
N GLY A 37 -8.10 4.44 -3.60
CA GLY A 37 -7.97 2.99 -3.83
C GLY A 37 -8.89 2.18 -2.90
N ALA A 38 -10.15 2.58 -2.79
CA ALA A 38 -11.20 1.87 -2.07
C ALA A 38 -12.30 1.49 -3.06
N PRO A 39 -12.63 0.20 -3.19
CA PRO A 39 -13.73 -0.25 -4.04
C PRO A 39 -15.06 0.39 -3.65
N ASN A 40 -15.91 0.68 -4.64
CA ASN A 40 -17.29 1.12 -4.45
C ASN A 40 -18.30 0.01 -4.79
N PHE A 41 -17.84 -1.22 -4.85
CA PHE A 41 -18.63 -2.43 -5.02
C PHE A 41 -18.44 -3.36 -3.81
N ASP A 42 -19.45 -4.20 -3.58
CA ASP A 42 -19.48 -5.07 -2.41
C ASP A 42 -18.41 -6.20 -2.48
N PRO A 43 -17.92 -6.66 -1.31
CA PRO A 43 -17.13 -7.87 -1.23
C PRO A 43 -17.97 -9.11 -1.52
N ASP A 44 -17.33 -10.26 -1.64
CA ASP A 44 -18.03 -11.55 -1.73
C ASP A 44 -18.97 -11.75 -0.53
N ALA A 45 -20.24 -12.05 -0.81
CA ALA A 45 -21.25 -12.26 0.23
C ALA A 45 -20.87 -13.38 1.19
N ARG A 46 -20.17 -14.42 0.71
CA ARG A 46 -19.69 -15.54 1.55
C ARG A 46 -18.76 -15.04 2.67
N LEU A 47 -17.96 -14.02 2.39
CA LEU A 47 -17.06 -13.43 3.38
C LEU A 47 -17.85 -12.67 4.47
N VAL A 48 -18.88 -11.92 4.08
CA VAL A 48 -19.79 -11.21 5.02
C VAL A 48 -20.56 -12.21 5.88
N ASP A 49 -21.07 -13.28 5.27
CA ASP A 49 -21.76 -14.36 5.97
C ASP A 49 -20.83 -15.07 6.94
N GLY A 50 -19.55 -15.26 6.58
CA GLY A 50 -18.52 -15.83 7.45
C GLY A 50 -18.30 -15.01 8.72
N VAL A 51 -18.21 -13.68 8.61
CA VAL A 51 -18.13 -12.77 9.78
C VAL A 51 -19.37 -12.91 10.65
N THR A 52 -20.54 -12.87 10.04
CA THR A 52 -21.83 -12.99 10.75
C THR A 52 -21.92 -14.31 11.51
N ARG A 53 -21.49 -15.40 10.89
CA ARG A 53 -21.42 -16.73 11.51
C ARG A 53 -20.46 -16.74 12.69
N ALA A 54 -19.24 -16.26 12.52
CA ALA A 54 -18.25 -16.19 13.58
C ALA A 54 -18.76 -15.41 14.81
N MET A 55 -19.44 -14.28 14.60
CA MET A 55 -20.06 -13.52 15.68
C MET A 55 -21.13 -14.33 16.43
N ARG A 56 -21.99 -15.05 15.70
CA ARG A 56 -23.06 -15.88 16.28
C ARG A 56 -22.53 -17.11 17.02
N GLU A 57 -21.41 -17.67 16.57
CA GLU A 57 -20.71 -18.77 17.20
C GLU A 57 -19.92 -18.37 18.45
N GLY A 58 -19.90 -17.08 18.78
CA GLY A 58 -19.31 -16.58 20.02
C GLY A 58 -17.86 -16.08 19.89
N HIS A 59 -17.31 -15.96 18.68
CA HIS A 59 -15.97 -15.42 18.44
C HIS A 59 -15.92 -13.89 18.59
N ASN A 60 -16.34 -13.38 19.76
CA ASN A 60 -16.49 -11.94 20.02
C ASN A 60 -15.48 -11.41 21.05
N GLN A 61 -14.61 -12.25 21.59
CA GLN A 61 -13.59 -11.87 22.56
C GLN A 61 -12.22 -11.75 21.85
N TYR A 62 -11.22 -11.25 22.55
CA TYR A 62 -9.88 -11.09 22.02
C TYR A 62 -9.35 -12.39 21.41
N ALA A 63 -8.87 -12.31 20.19
CA ALA A 63 -8.02 -13.35 19.64
C ALA A 63 -6.66 -13.36 20.36
N PRO A 64 -5.87 -14.43 20.24
CA PRO A 64 -4.47 -14.39 20.63
C PRO A 64 -3.76 -13.20 19.99
N MET A 65 -2.81 -12.60 20.70
CA MET A 65 -2.10 -11.39 20.24
C MET A 65 -1.56 -11.52 18.82
N ALA A 66 -0.94 -12.66 18.48
CA ALA A 66 -0.43 -12.91 17.13
C ALA A 66 -1.51 -13.25 16.08
N GLY A 67 -2.78 -13.33 16.50
CA GLY A 67 -3.91 -13.73 15.65
C GLY A 67 -4.36 -15.17 15.85
N VAL A 68 -5.52 -15.51 15.28
CA VAL A 68 -6.11 -16.84 15.32
C VAL A 68 -5.15 -17.85 14.68
N GLY A 69 -4.89 -18.98 15.37
CA GLY A 69 -3.93 -19.99 14.93
C GLY A 69 -4.23 -20.51 13.51
N ALA A 70 -5.49 -20.89 13.26
CA ALA A 70 -5.91 -21.38 11.95
C ALA A 70 -5.68 -20.37 10.82
N LEU A 71 -5.80 -19.04 11.08
CA LEU A 71 -5.49 -18.02 10.08
C LEU A 71 -3.99 -17.91 9.82
N ARG A 72 -3.17 -18.02 10.86
CA ARG A 72 -1.70 -17.98 10.71
C ARG A 72 -1.19 -19.21 9.95
N ASP A 73 -1.77 -20.41 10.22
CA ASP A 73 -1.48 -21.64 9.49
C ASP A 73 -1.84 -21.50 8.00
N ALA A 74 -3.04 -20.99 7.68
CA ALA A 74 -3.49 -20.78 6.31
C ALA A 74 -2.63 -19.75 5.57
N LEU A 75 -2.17 -18.69 6.24
CA LEU A 75 -1.26 -17.71 5.67
C LEU A 75 0.12 -18.29 5.36
N ALA A 76 0.68 -19.08 6.28
CA ALA A 76 1.97 -19.74 6.07
C ALA A 76 1.90 -20.71 4.88
N GLU A 77 0.81 -21.49 4.78
CA GLU A 77 0.55 -22.38 3.65
C GLU A 77 0.41 -21.64 2.33
N LYS A 78 -0.39 -20.57 2.28
CA LYS A 78 -0.54 -19.69 1.10
C LYS A 78 0.82 -19.19 0.61
N VAL A 79 1.64 -18.67 1.51
CA VAL A 79 2.94 -18.08 1.18
C VAL A 79 3.92 -19.16 0.68
N GLU A 80 3.95 -20.33 1.31
CA GLU A 80 4.76 -21.45 0.85
C GLU A 80 4.36 -21.90 -0.55
N GLN A 81 3.06 -22.05 -0.82
CA GLN A 81 2.53 -22.45 -2.13
C GLN A 81 2.84 -21.42 -3.23
N LEU A 82 2.70 -20.13 -2.94
CA LEU A 82 2.88 -19.07 -3.93
C LEU A 82 4.34 -18.68 -4.15
N TYR A 83 5.13 -18.69 -3.07
CA TYR A 83 6.45 -18.05 -3.06
C TYR A 83 7.59 -19.01 -2.68
N GLY A 84 7.30 -20.18 -2.16
CA GLY A 84 8.28 -21.23 -1.87
C GLY A 84 8.98 -21.11 -0.52
N THR A 85 8.74 -20.05 0.25
CA THR A 85 9.27 -19.89 1.60
C THR A 85 8.24 -20.28 2.63
N ARG A 86 8.62 -21.16 3.53
CA ARG A 86 7.81 -21.58 4.67
C ARG A 86 8.13 -20.74 5.89
N TYR A 87 7.16 -19.99 6.38
CA TYR A 87 7.21 -19.30 7.66
C TYR A 87 6.58 -20.17 8.77
N ASP A 88 7.17 -20.13 9.96
CA ASP A 88 6.57 -20.79 11.14
C ASP A 88 5.35 -19.96 11.58
N PRO A 89 4.13 -20.55 11.54
CA PRO A 89 2.92 -19.83 11.93
C PRO A 89 2.96 -19.33 13.39
N ALA A 90 3.69 -20.03 14.27
CA ALA A 90 3.74 -19.67 15.68
C ALA A 90 4.63 -18.45 15.93
N THR A 91 5.75 -18.32 15.23
CA THR A 91 6.80 -17.34 15.54
C THR A 91 7.05 -16.31 14.45
N GLU A 92 6.62 -16.53 13.22
CA GLU A 92 6.98 -15.71 12.06
C GLU A 92 5.77 -15.09 11.32
N VAL A 93 4.54 -15.39 11.76
CA VAL A 93 3.30 -14.85 11.19
C VAL A 93 2.50 -14.14 12.27
N THR A 94 2.09 -12.89 11.99
CA THR A 94 1.21 -12.12 12.88
C THR A 94 0.07 -11.47 12.08
N VAL A 95 -1.15 -11.64 12.56
CA VAL A 95 -2.33 -10.93 12.04
C VAL A 95 -2.36 -9.55 12.70
N ILE A 96 -2.48 -8.52 11.88
CA ILE A 96 -2.36 -7.11 12.27
C ILE A 96 -3.66 -6.34 11.99
N ALA A 97 -3.87 -5.25 12.71
CA ALA A 97 -5.00 -4.35 12.50
C ALA A 97 -4.74 -3.41 11.31
N SER A 98 -4.62 -3.97 10.13
CA SER A 98 -4.25 -3.37 8.84
C SER A 98 -2.75 -3.29 8.56
N ALA A 99 -2.43 -3.17 7.26
CA ALA A 99 -1.05 -2.91 6.83
C ALA A 99 -0.47 -1.63 7.44
N SER A 100 -1.29 -0.59 7.67
CA SER A 100 -0.82 0.65 8.31
C SER A 100 -0.29 0.42 9.72
N GLU A 101 -0.94 -0.45 10.50
CA GLU A 101 -0.44 -0.87 11.82
C GLU A 101 0.83 -1.69 11.69
N GLY A 102 0.88 -2.64 10.73
CA GLY A 102 2.06 -3.45 10.50
C GLY A 102 3.30 -2.65 10.10
N LEU A 103 3.13 -1.67 9.21
CA LEU A 103 4.20 -0.72 8.84
C LEU A 103 4.66 0.09 10.05
N TYR A 104 3.72 0.61 10.84
CA TYR A 104 4.04 1.36 12.05
C TYR A 104 4.78 0.49 13.06
N SER A 105 4.28 -0.71 13.35
CA SER A 105 4.88 -1.63 14.32
C SER A 105 6.28 -2.07 13.89
N ALA A 106 6.48 -2.39 12.60
CA ALA A 106 7.79 -2.80 12.08
C ALA A 106 8.81 -1.65 12.17
N ILE A 107 8.45 -0.44 11.74
CA ILE A 107 9.35 0.71 11.83
C ILE A 107 9.64 1.06 13.29
N SER A 108 8.61 1.08 14.14
CA SER A 108 8.78 1.43 15.57
C SER A 108 9.61 0.41 16.34
N ALA A 109 9.54 -0.87 15.96
CA ALA A 109 10.30 -1.93 16.62
C ALA A 109 11.78 -1.99 16.19
N LEU A 110 12.07 -1.65 14.92
CA LEU A 110 13.36 -1.95 14.30
C LEU A 110 14.21 -0.72 13.98
N VAL A 111 13.63 0.48 14.04
CA VAL A 111 14.31 1.75 13.75
C VAL A 111 14.45 2.57 15.01
N HIS A 112 15.67 3.04 15.29
CA HIS A 112 16.02 3.79 16.49
C HIS A 112 16.31 5.26 16.17
N PRO A 113 16.29 6.15 17.18
CA PRO A 113 16.71 7.53 17.00
C PRO A 113 18.11 7.65 16.40
N GLY A 114 18.24 8.43 15.33
CA GLY A 114 19.49 8.62 14.59
C GLY A 114 19.77 7.64 13.47
N ASP A 115 18.94 6.58 13.32
CA ASP A 115 18.98 5.69 12.16
C ASP A 115 18.50 6.41 10.90
N GLU A 116 18.83 5.85 9.75
CA GLU A 116 18.38 6.27 8.41
C GLU A 116 17.52 5.17 7.79
N VAL A 117 16.42 5.58 7.15
CA VAL A 117 15.52 4.68 6.43
C VAL A 117 15.38 5.16 4.99
N ILE A 118 15.85 4.35 4.04
CA ILE A 118 15.71 4.62 2.61
C ILE A 118 14.29 4.22 2.16
N TYR A 119 13.66 5.06 1.34
CA TYR A 119 12.38 4.78 0.68
C TYR A 119 12.34 5.50 -0.68
N PHE A 120 11.35 5.16 -1.52
CA PHE A 120 11.29 5.63 -2.90
C PHE A 120 10.12 6.60 -3.09
N GLU A 121 10.37 7.77 -3.70
CA GLU A 121 9.34 8.75 -4.04
C GLU A 121 9.05 8.79 -5.54
N PRO A 122 7.76 8.98 -5.92
CA PRO A 122 6.59 9.24 -5.08
C PRO A 122 6.25 8.03 -4.23
N SER A 123 5.76 8.22 -2.99
CA SER A 123 5.52 7.13 -2.03
C SER A 123 4.17 7.21 -1.34
N PHE A 124 3.72 6.09 -0.79
CA PHE A 124 2.62 6.12 0.16
C PHE A 124 2.97 7.06 1.33
N ASP A 125 2.05 7.95 1.69
CA ASP A 125 2.27 9.10 2.54
C ASP A 125 2.66 8.79 4.00
N SER A 126 2.51 7.54 4.43
CA SER A 126 2.79 7.13 5.81
C SER A 126 4.26 6.87 6.11
N TYR A 127 5.10 6.53 5.13
CA TYR A 127 6.46 6.03 5.39
C TYR A 127 7.33 7.07 6.10
N ALA A 128 7.54 8.24 5.49
CA ALA A 128 8.38 9.27 6.06
C ALA A 128 7.90 9.79 7.42
N PRO A 129 6.60 10.06 7.65
CA PRO A 129 6.10 10.47 8.97
C PRO A 129 6.34 9.42 10.06
N ILE A 130 6.15 8.12 9.78
CA ILE A 130 6.39 7.06 10.78
C ILE A 130 7.86 7.00 11.17
N VAL A 131 8.78 7.09 10.19
CA VAL A 131 10.24 7.13 10.44
C VAL A 131 10.60 8.32 11.32
N ARG A 132 10.09 9.50 11.01
CA ARG A 132 10.33 10.73 11.79
C ARG A 132 9.81 10.63 13.23
N LEU A 133 8.69 9.95 13.45
CA LEU A 133 8.14 9.70 14.78
C LEU A 133 9.09 8.88 15.67
N GLN A 134 9.95 8.06 15.07
CA GLN A 134 10.97 7.30 15.79
C GLN A 134 12.25 8.11 16.07
N GLY A 135 12.33 9.37 15.64
CA GLY A 135 13.55 10.16 15.73
C GLY A 135 14.63 9.78 14.70
N ALA A 136 14.25 9.05 13.69
CA ALA A 136 15.09 8.62 12.57
C ALA A 136 14.94 9.55 11.36
N THR A 137 15.85 9.43 10.41
CA THR A 137 15.89 10.23 9.20
C THR A 137 15.34 9.44 8.00
N PRO A 138 14.22 9.86 7.39
CA PRO A 138 13.81 9.30 6.12
C PRO A 138 14.72 9.81 5.00
N VAL A 139 15.25 8.90 4.20
CA VAL A 139 16.14 9.18 3.05
C VAL A 139 15.37 8.86 1.76
N ALA A 140 14.80 9.89 1.15
CA ALA A 140 14.05 9.75 -0.08
C ALA A 140 14.98 9.54 -1.28
N ILE A 141 14.62 8.59 -2.15
CA ILE A 141 15.22 8.41 -3.47
C ILE A 141 14.11 8.55 -4.50
N LYS A 142 14.24 9.52 -5.40
CA LYS A 142 13.25 9.74 -6.44
C LYS A 142 13.35 8.67 -7.53
N LEU A 143 12.22 8.06 -7.83
CA LEU A 143 12.09 7.21 -9.00
C LEU A 143 12.28 8.03 -10.29
N SER A 144 12.72 7.38 -11.38
CA SER A 144 12.87 8.06 -12.66
C SER A 144 11.54 8.67 -13.14
N THR A 145 11.60 9.83 -13.79
CA THR A 145 10.39 10.56 -14.20
C THR A 145 9.65 9.91 -15.37
N ASP A 146 10.35 9.11 -16.18
CA ASP A 146 9.76 8.53 -17.39
C ASP A 146 8.99 7.25 -17.13
N HIS A 147 9.58 6.35 -16.31
CA HIS A 147 9.03 5.02 -16.07
C HIS A 147 8.95 4.63 -14.59
N PHE A 148 9.24 5.56 -13.68
CA PHE A 148 9.24 5.35 -12.23
C PHE A 148 10.04 4.11 -11.80
N ARG A 149 11.26 3.97 -12.35
CA ARG A 149 12.20 2.90 -12.00
C ARG A 149 13.20 3.38 -10.95
N VAL A 150 13.66 2.44 -10.13
CA VAL A 150 14.65 2.71 -9.08
C VAL A 150 16.03 2.93 -9.68
N ASN A 151 16.69 4.01 -9.26
CA ASN A 151 18.12 4.21 -9.51
C ASN A 151 18.93 3.50 -8.39
N TRP A 152 19.28 2.26 -8.61
CA TRP A 152 20.00 1.44 -7.64
C TRP A 152 21.43 1.92 -7.35
N ASP A 153 22.05 2.65 -8.26
CA ASP A 153 23.36 3.24 -8.00
C ASP A 153 23.24 4.41 -7.01
N GLU A 154 22.17 5.19 -7.09
CA GLU A 154 21.85 6.19 -6.09
C GLU A 154 21.53 5.54 -4.73
N VAL A 155 20.77 4.43 -4.71
CA VAL A 155 20.53 3.66 -3.47
C VAL A 155 21.84 3.28 -2.82
N ALA A 156 22.76 2.65 -3.58
CA ALA A 156 24.06 2.24 -3.09
C ALA A 156 24.89 3.42 -2.54
N ALA A 157 24.85 4.57 -3.21
CA ALA A 157 25.56 5.79 -2.79
C ALA A 157 24.97 6.44 -1.54
N LYS A 158 23.68 6.22 -1.25
CA LYS A 158 22.98 6.75 -0.06
C LYS A 158 23.09 5.85 1.16
N ILE A 159 23.53 4.61 1.02
CA ILE A 159 23.74 3.70 2.16
C ILE A 159 24.90 4.20 3.02
N THR A 160 24.66 4.34 4.32
CA THR A 160 25.63 4.73 5.34
C THR A 160 25.64 3.70 6.48
N PRO A 161 26.59 3.78 7.42
CA PRO A 161 26.56 2.96 8.63
C PRO A 161 25.28 3.13 9.50
N LYS A 162 24.52 4.21 9.28
CA LYS A 162 23.26 4.49 9.96
C LYS A 162 22.05 3.90 9.24
N THR A 163 22.19 3.45 8.00
CA THR A 163 21.08 2.87 7.23
C THR A 163 20.61 1.58 7.89
N ARG A 164 19.43 1.64 8.48
CA ARG A 164 18.82 0.52 9.20
C ARG A 164 17.82 -0.25 8.35
N MET A 165 17.10 0.44 7.46
CA MET A 165 15.97 -0.15 6.73
C MET A 165 15.88 0.44 5.33
N ILE A 166 15.42 -0.40 4.38
CA ILE A 166 14.94 0.03 3.07
C ILE A 166 13.48 -0.37 2.98
N ILE A 167 12.59 0.59 2.71
CA ILE A 167 11.16 0.35 2.48
C ILE A 167 10.94 0.20 0.98
N VAL A 168 10.36 -0.91 0.57
CA VAL A 168 9.95 -1.17 -0.81
C VAL A 168 8.43 -1.38 -0.87
N ASN A 169 7.81 -0.94 -1.95
CA ASN A 169 6.39 -1.18 -2.21
C ASN A 169 6.24 -1.73 -3.63
N THR A 170 5.76 -2.95 -3.75
CA THR A 170 5.56 -3.61 -5.04
C THR A 170 4.39 -4.60 -4.96
N PRO A 171 3.40 -4.49 -5.84
CA PRO A 171 3.10 -3.42 -6.81
C PRO A 171 2.97 -2.04 -6.16
N HIS A 172 3.42 -1.00 -6.86
CA HIS A 172 3.68 0.30 -6.29
C HIS A 172 2.46 1.23 -6.27
N ASN A 173 2.23 1.89 -5.14
CA ASN A 173 1.34 3.03 -5.01
C ASN A 173 2.21 4.30 -4.81
N PRO A 174 2.16 5.31 -5.68
CA PRO A 174 1.08 5.61 -6.65
C PRO A 174 1.35 5.23 -8.11
N THR A 175 2.54 4.74 -8.48
CA THR A 175 3.00 4.70 -9.87
C THR A 175 2.52 3.49 -10.67
N ALA A 176 1.93 2.50 -9.99
CA ALA A 176 1.46 1.25 -10.59
C ALA A 176 2.57 0.39 -11.24
N THR A 177 3.84 0.65 -10.93
CA THR A 177 4.97 -0.16 -11.38
C THR A 177 5.16 -1.40 -10.50
N VAL A 178 5.85 -2.41 -11.03
CA VAL A 178 6.27 -3.59 -10.28
C VAL A 178 7.78 -3.78 -10.38
N PHE A 179 8.37 -4.40 -9.36
CA PHE A 179 9.78 -4.74 -9.40
C PHE A 179 10.03 -5.85 -10.43
N SER A 180 11.09 -5.68 -11.18
CA SER A 180 11.63 -6.68 -12.11
C SER A 180 12.62 -7.63 -11.42
N ASP A 181 13.01 -8.72 -12.09
CA ASP A 181 14.11 -9.59 -11.65
C ASP A 181 15.40 -8.78 -11.40
N ALA A 182 15.69 -7.80 -12.25
CA ALA A 182 16.86 -6.93 -12.11
C ALA A 182 16.77 -6.07 -10.83
N ASP A 183 15.61 -5.54 -10.47
CA ASP A 183 15.41 -4.79 -9.23
C ASP A 183 15.68 -5.66 -8.01
N ILE A 184 15.21 -6.90 -8.04
CA ILE A 184 15.45 -7.87 -6.96
C ILE A 184 16.94 -8.18 -6.79
N GLU A 185 17.65 -8.43 -7.89
CA GLU A 185 19.10 -8.70 -7.82
C GLU A 185 19.87 -7.48 -7.31
N ARG A 186 19.47 -6.27 -7.70
CA ARG A 186 20.06 -5.04 -7.17
C ARG A 186 19.75 -4.85 -5.68
N LEU A 187 18.52 -5.11 -5.24
CA LEU A 187 18.14 -5.04 -3.83
C LEU A 187 18.95 -6.04 -2.98
N LYS A 188 19.12 -7.27 -3.45
CA LYS A 188 20.01 -8.26 -2.82
C LYS A 188 21.44 -7.72 -2.70
N ALA A 189 21.98 -7.19 -3.81
CA ALA A 189 23.34 -6.69 -3.85
C ALA A 189 23.60 -5.55 -2.85
N VAL A 190 22.69 -4.56 -2.76
CA VAL A 190 22.86 -3.41 -1.85
C VAL A 190 22.64 -3.77 -0.38
N THR A 191 21.94 -4.87 -0.09
CA THR A 191 21.71 -5.35 1.29
C THR A 191 22.70 -6.46 1.70
N HIS A 192 23.46 -7.02 0.76
CA HIS A 192 24.41 -8.11 1.02
C HIS A 192 25.46 -7.70 2.06
N ASN A 193 25.72 -8.58 3.03
CA ASN A 193 26.67 -8.35 4.14
C ASN A 193 26.40 -7.08 4.96
N THR A 194 25.14 -6.60 5.01
CA THR A 194 24.72 -5.47 5.83
C THR A 194 23.73 -5.90 6.92
N GLY A 195 23.52 -5.04 7.92
CA GLY A 195 22.43 -5.18 8.90
C GLY A 195 21.11 -4.56 8.46
N ILE A 196 20.96 -4.21 7.18
CA ILE A 196 19.77 -3.53 6.66
C ILE A 196 18.60 -4.51 6.61
N VAL A 197 17.47 -4.12 7.18
CA VAL A 197 16.18 -4.80 7.08
C VAL A 197 15.45 -4.30 5.84
N VAL A 198 14.79 -5.19 5.10
CA VAL A 198 13.89 -4.81 4.00
C VAL A 198 12.46 -4.85 4.50
N LEU A 199 11.78 -3.71 4.57
CA LEU A 199 10.35 -3.64 4.85
C LEU A 199 9.59 -3.58 3.52
N ALA A 200 8.89 -4.66 3.19
CA ALA A 200 8.16 -4.81 1.95
C ALA A 200 6.66 -4.60 2.18
N ASP A 201 6.13 -3.52 1.64
CA ASP A 201 4.70 -3.28 1.53
C ASP A 201 4.18 -3.97 0.27
N GLU A 202 3.56 -5.14 0.47
CA GLU A 202 3.05 -6.01 -0.61
C GLU A 202 1.52 -6.06 -0.63
N VAL A 203 0.83 -5.01 -0.20
CA VAL A 203 -0.63 -4.98 -0.08
C VAL A 203 -1.36 -5.26 -1.41
N TYR A 204 -0.69 -5.06 -2.54
CA TYR A 204 -1.21 -5.33 -3.89
C TYR A 204 -0.66 -6.62 -4.51
N GLU A 205 -0.14 -7.56 -3.73
CA GLU A 205 0.54 -8.79 -4.19
C GLU A 205 -0.23 -9.59 -5.27
N HIS A 206 -1.58 -9.53 -5.26
CA HIS A 206 -2.45 -10.24 -6.21
C HIS A 206 -3.00 -9.35 -7.33
N VAL A 207 -2.64 -8.07 -7.35
CA VAL A 207 -3.12 -7.11 -8.36
C VAL A 207 -1.96 -6.74 -9.28
N ILE A 208 -1.69 -7.63 -10.22
CA ILE A 208 -0.59 -7.52 -11.18
C ILE A 208 -1.08 -7.99 -12.55
N PHE A 209 -0.61 -7.38 -13.64
CA PHE A 209 -1.24 -7.45 -14.94
C PHE A 209 -0.32 -8.01 -16.02
N ASP A 210 -0.93 -8.37 -17.17
CA ASP A 210 -0.26 -8.75 -18.42
C ASP A 210 0.68 -9.96 -18.24
N GLY A 211 0.32 -10.87 -17.32
CA GLY A 211 1.12 -12.06 -17.02
C GLY A 211 2.44 -11.78 -16.30
N ALA A 212 2.65 -10.55 -15.82
CA ALA A 212 3.81 -10.22 -15.02
C ALA A 212 3.82 -11.03 -13.71
N ARG A 213 5.01 -11.21 -13.14
CA ARG A 213 5.19 -11.97 -11.91
C ARG A 213 5.39 -11.03 -10.73
N HIS A 214 4.65 -11.27 -9.64
CA HIS A 214 4.94 -10.62 -8.38
C HIS A 214 6.22 -11.17 -7.75
N HIS A 215 7.16 -10.28 -7.47
CA HIS A 215 8.40 -10.57 -6.77
C HIS A 215 8.25 -10.30 -5.28
N SER A 216 7.44 -11.13 -4.59
CA SER A 216 7.42 -11.08 -3.13
C SER A 216 8.81 -11.33 -2.56
N MET A 217 9.16 -10.64 -1.48
CA MET A 217 10.41 -10.90 -0.74
C MET A 217 10.48 -12.35 -0.28
N ALA A 218 9.35 -12.99 -0.04
CA ALA A 218 9.26 -14.41 0.31
C ALA A 218 9.74 -15.36 -0.80
N ARG A 219 9.84 -14.92 -2.07
CA ARG A 219 10.41 -15.76 -3.15
C ARG A 219 11.92 -15.88 -3.10
N HIS A 220 12.57 -14.97 -2.41
CA HIS A 220 14.01 -14.78 -2.47
C HIS A 220 14.59 -14.99 -1.09
N ARG A 221 15.19 -16.17 -0.86
CA ARG A 221 15.69 -16.59 0.45
C ARG A 221 16.51 -15.51 1.16
N GLU A 222 17.43 -14.88 0.47
CA GLU A 222 18.29 -13.84 1.04
C GLU A 222 17.51 -12.62 1.53
N LEU A 223 16.41 -12.29 0.86
CA LEU A 223 15.50 -11.21 1.26
C LEU A 223 14.52 -11.66 2.33
N ALA A 224 14.01 -12.90 2.27
CA ALA A 224 13.13 -13.47 3.29
C ALA A 224 13.82 -13.55 4.66
N GLU A 225 15.11 -13.86 4.71
CA GLU A 225 15.92 -13.96 5.94
C GLU A 225 16.14 -12.59 6.64
N ARG A 226 15.86 -11.47 5.98
CA ARG A 226 15.96 -10.09 6.51
C ARG A 226 14.75 -9.22 6.24
N GLY A 227 13.71 -9.81 5.67
CA GLY A 227 12.53 -9.10 5.21
C GLY A 227 11.43 -9.09 6.26
N VAL A 228 10.73 -7.97 6.31
CA VAL A 228 9.42 -7.85 6.94
C VAL A 228 8.43 -7.59 5.82
N ILE A 229 7.51 -8.52 5.59
CA ILE A 229 6.48 -8.40 4.57
C ILE A 229 5.18 -7.99 5.25
N VAL A 230 4.55 -6.95 4.74
CA VAL A 230 3.25 -6.46 5.21
C VAL A 230 2.25 -6.55 4.07
N SER A 231 1.10 -7.18 4.32
CA SER A 231 0.00 -7.29 3.36
C SER A 231 -1.36 -7.00 4.00
N SER A 232 -2.40 -6.89 3.18
CA SER A 232 -3.72 -6.45 3.61
C SER A 232 -4.85 -7.24 2.97
N PHE A 233 -5.70 -7.86 3.78
CA PHE A 233 -6.94 -8.45 3.29
C PHE A 233 -7.90 -7.42 2.68
N GLY A 234 -7.83 -6.16 3.16
CA GLY A 234 -8.65 -5.08 2.62
C GLY A 234 -8.49 -4.84 1.13
N LYS A 235 -7.28 -5.11 0.59
CA LYS A 235 -6.98 -4.96 -0.84
C LYS A 235 -7.36 -6.21 -1.64
N SER A 236 -7.09 -7.39 -1.07
CA SER A 236 -7.37 -8.67 -1.74
C SER A 236 -8.84 -9.09 -1.72
N TYR A 237 -9.61 -8.59 -0.76
CA TYR A 237 -11.02 -9.01 -0.57
C TYR A 237 -12.03 -7.85 -0.64
N HIS A 238 -11.62 -6.68 -1.13
CA HIS A 238 -12.49 -5.50 -1.31
C HIS A 238 -13.12 -4.99 0.01
N VAL A 239 -12.40 -5.15 1.12
CA VAL A 239 -12.88 -4.80 2.47
C VAL A 239 -11.92 -3.85 3.19
N THR A 240 -11.55 -2.77 2.52
CA THR A 240 -10.57 -1.80 3.04
C THR A 240 -10.96 -1.22 4.41
N GLY A 241 -12.26 -1.18 4.72
CA GLY A 241 -12.82 -0.72 5.99
C GLY A 241 -12.71 -1.72 7.14
N TRP A 242 -12.43 -3.00 6.88
CA TRP A 242 -12.35 -4.03 7.94
C TRP A 242 -11.06 -3.98 8.74
N ARG A 243 -10.04 -3.33 8.22
CA ARG A 243 -8.78 -3.10 8.91
C ARG A 243 -8.08 -4.38 9.40
N VAL A 244 -7.98 -5.41 8.58
CA VAL A 244 -7.23 -6.63 8.87
C VAL A 244 -6.16 -6.86 7.80
N GLY A 245 -4.97 -7.26 8.25
CA GLY A 245 -3.84 -7.60 7.40
C GLY A 245 -2.95 -8.63 8.10
N TYR A 246 -1.76 -8.86 7.56
CA TYR A 246 -0.80 -9.76 8.15
C TYR A 246 0.64 -9.27 7.90
N CYS A 247 1.51 -9.71 8.80
CA CYS A 247 2.94 -9.45 8.75
C CYS A 247 3.69 -10.78 8.81
N LEU A 248 4.71 -10.92 7.98
CA LEU A 248 5.61 -12.08 7.91
C LEU A 248 7.04 -11.58 8.12
N ALA A 249 7.79 -12.23 8.98
CA ALA A 249 9.21 -11.92 9.17
C ALA A 249 9.91 -13.10 9.85
N PRO A 250 11.24 -13.22 9.76
CA PRO A 250 12.01 -14.15 10.60
C PRO A 250 11.70 -13.94 12.08
N ALA A 251 11.70 -15.02 12.85
CA ALA A 251 11.28 -15.03 14.25
C ALA A 251 11.91 -13.92 15.11
N ALA A 252 13.19 -13.65 14.92
CA ALA A 252 13.90 -12.60 15.68
C ALA A 252 13.35 -11.18 15.39
N LEU A 253 12.99 -10.88 14.13
CA LEU A 253 12.37 -9.60 13.77
C LEU A 253 10.90 -9.57 14.23
N MET A 254 10.19 -10.68 14.08
CA MET A 254 8.79 -10.79 14.47
C MET A 254 8.60 -10.63 15.98
N ASP A 255 9.52 -11.14 16.79
CA ASP A 255 9.48 -10.96 18.26
C ASP A 255 9.50 -9.47 18.65
N GLU A 256 10.37 -8.68 18.03
CA GLU A 256 10.43 -7.24 18.27
C GLU A 256 9.16 -6.52 17.77
N ILE A 257 8.65 -6.89 16.59
CA ILE A 257 7.40 -6.32 16.05
C ILE A 257 6.23 -6.61 16.96
N ARG A 258 6.12 -7.83 17.48
CA ARG A 258 5.05 -8.23 18.43
C ARG A 258 5.08 -7.45 19.74
N LYS A 259 6.25 -7.02 20.23
CA LYS A 259 6.38 -6.16 21.41
C LYS A 259 5.69 -4.81 21.20
N VAL A 260 5.74 -4.25 19.99
CA VAL A 260 5.02 -3.01 19.66
C VAL A 260 3.54 -3.30 19.42
N HIS A 261 3.21 -4.29 18.59
CA HIS A 261 1.85 -4.67 18.25
C HIS A 261 0.97 -4.91 19.47
N GLN A 262 1.47 -5.67 20.48
CA GLN A 262 0.69 -5.98 21.68
C GLN A 262 0.28 -4.76 22.52
N PHE A 263 1.08 -3.68 22.52
CA PHE A 263 0.78 -2.47 23.26
C PHE A 263 0.09 -1.40 22.41
N MET A 264 0.08 -1.57 21.11
CA MET A 264 -0.57 -0.66 20.17
C MET A 264 -2.05 -1.04 19.96
N VAL A 265 -2.32 -2.32 19.64
CA VAL A 265 -3.68 -2.81 19.35
C VAL A 265 -4.02 -4.10 20.08
N PHE A 266 -3.07 -4.79 20.65
CA PHE A 266 -3.15 -6.10 21.28
C PHE A 266 -3.50 -7.24 20.31
N SER A 267 -4.66 -7.21 19.65
CA SER A 267 -5.06 -8.18 18.64
C SER A 267 -5.97 -7.53 17.58
N ALA A 268 -5.96 -8.08 16.37
CA ALA A 268 -6.88 -7.69 15.31
C ALA A 268 -8.29 -8.24 15.57
N ASP A 269 -9.27 -7.73 14.81
CA ASP A 269 -10.68 -8.10 14.92
C ASP A 269 -10.91 -9.60 14.77
N THR A 270 -11.47 -10.24 15.80
CA THR A 270 -11.59 -11.71 15.90
C THR A 270 -12.58 -12.30 14.89
N PRO A 271 -13.83 -11.82 14.75
CA PRO A 271 -14.77 -12.42 13.80
C PRO A 271 -14.28 -12.40 12.37
N MET A 272 -13.61 -11.32 11.98
CA MET A 272 -13.07 -11.18 10.62
C MET A 272 -11.93 -12.15 10.36
N GLN A 273 -11.10 -12.45 11.36
CA GLN A 273 -10.04 -13.45 11.22
C GLN A 273 -10.61 -14.84 10.88
N TYR A 274 -11.70 -15.25 11.52
CA TYR A 274 -12.35 -16.52 11.21
C TYR A 274 -12.92 -16.57 9.79
N ALA A 275 -13.52 -15.49 9.32
CA ALA A 275 -14.00 -15.39 7.95
C ALA A 275 -12.86 -15.50 6.92
N PHE A 276 -11.69 -14.91 7.21
CA PHE A 276 -10.51 -15.03 6.33
C PHE A 276 -9.89 -16.44 6.31
N VAL A 277 -10.02 -17.24 7.37
CA VAL A 277 -9.64 -18.66 7.32
C VAL A 277 -10.39 -19.37 6.19
N GLU A 278 -11.70 -19.17 6.12
CA GLU A 278 -12.54 -19.78 5.08
C GLU A 278 -12.24 -19.23 3.68
N ALA A 279 -12.03 -17.91 3.58
CA ALA A 279 -11.72 -17.28 2.31
C ALA A 279 -10.38 -17.76 1.74
N LEU A 280 -9.36 -17.93 2.56
CA LEU A 280 -8.04 -18.45 2.14
C LEU A 280 -8.08 -19.92 1.70
N ALA A 281 -9.05 -20.70 2.16
CA ALA A 281 -9.23 -22.09 1.74
C ALA A 281 -9.62 -22.22 0.25
N ASP A 282 -10.10 -21.12 -0.36
CA ASP A 282 -10.40 -21.03 -1.79
C ASP A 282 -9.37 -20.11 -2.48
N PRO A 283 -8.30 -20.65 -3.10
CA PRO A 283 -7.27 -19.84 -3.75
C PRO A 283 -7.81 -18.94 -4.88
N SER A 284 -8.93 -19.30 -5.53
CA SER A 284 -9.55 -18.45 -6.56
C SER A 284 -9.97 -17.10 -6.02
N SER A 285 -10.29 -17.03 -4.70
CA SER A 285 -10.72 -15.81 -4.02
C SER A 285 -9.68 -14.66 -4.09
N TYR A 286 -8.40 -14.98 -4.28
CA TYR A 286 -7.33 -14.00 -4.44
C TYR A 286 -6.55 -14.13 -5.76
N LEU A 287 -6.49 -15.32 -6.38
CA LEU A 287 -5.78 -15.50 -7.66
C LEU A 287 -6.52 -14.89 -8.84
N ASP A 288 -7.85 -14.84 -8.80
CA ASP A 288 -8.66 -14.25 -9.87
C ASP A 288 -8.62 -12.70 -9.90
N LEU A 289 -8.05 -12.08 -8.86
CA LEU A 289 -7.95 -10.62 -8.77
C LEU A 289 -7.15 -9.98 -9.90
N ALA A 290 -6.09 -10.64 -10.37
CA ALA A 290 -5.29 -10.15 -11.48
C ALA A 290 -6.17 -9.91 -12.72
N ALA A 291 -6.91 -10.92 -13.16
CA ALA A 291 -7.81 -10.83 -14.31
C ALA A 291 -8.97 -9.84 -14.07
N PHE A 292 -9.53 -9.83 -12.87
CA PHE A 292 -10.61 -8.91 -12.49
C PHE A 292 -10.18 -7.44 -12.62
N TYR A 293 -9.04 -7.08 -12.04
CA TYR A 293 -8.55 -5.70 -12.06
C TYR A 293 -7.91 -5.31 -13.38
N GLN A 294 -7.30 -6.25 -14.10
CA GLN A 294 -6.81 -6.00 -15.44
C GLN A 294 -7.96 -5.56 -16.36
N ARG A 295 -9.12 -6.23 -16.32
CA ARG A 295 -10.31 -5.83 -17.07
C ARG A 295 -10.74 -4.41 -16.72
N LYS A 296 -10.73 -4.01 -15.43
CA LYS A 296 -11.10 -2.64 -15.01
C LYS A 296 -10.09 -1.59 -15.46
N ARG A 297 -8.79 -1.91 -15.38
CA ARG A 297 -7.72 -1.08 -15.93
C ARG A 297 -7.93 -0.84 -17.43
N ASP A 298 -8.14 -1.92 -18.18
CA ASP A 298 -8.30 -1.88 -19.63
C ASP A 298 -9.57 -1.12 -20.02
N LEU A 299 -10.67 -1.30 -19.27
CA LEU A 299 -11.92 -0.56 -19.45
C LEU A 299 -11.70 0.96 -19.30
N LEU A 300 -11.04 1.39 -18.22
CA LEU A 300 -10.74 2.81 -18.00
C LEU A 300 -9.78 3.34 -19.05
N ALA A 301 -8.72 2.60 -19.39
CA ALA A 301 -7.75 3.01 -20.42
C ALA A 301 -8.41 3.17 -21.79
N HIS A 302 -9.27 2.23 -22.18
CA HIS A 302 -10.01 2.30 -23.44
C HIS A 302 -10.98 3.50 -23.45
N ALA A 303 -11.71 3.72 -22.37
CA ALA A 303 -12.64 4.83 -22.26
C ALA A 303 -11.95 6.21 -22.30
N LEU A 304 -10.69 6.30 -21.86
CA LEU A 304 -9.88 7.51 -21.92
C LEU A 304 -9.05 7.66 -23.20
N ALA A 305 -9.09 6.69 -24.12
CA ALA A 305 -8.26 6.72 -25.33
C ALA A 305 -8.52 7.94 -26.24
N GLY A 306 -9.73 8.52 -26.18
CA GLY A 306 -10.08 9.77 -26.91
C GLY A 306 -9.84 11.05 -26.14
N SER A 307 -9.33 10.98 -24.90
CA SER A 307 -9.07 12.14 -24.06
C SER A 307 -7.74 12.82 -24.42
N ARG A 308 -7.53 14.01 -23.87
CA ARG A 308 -6.25 14.73 -24.00
C ARG A 308 -5.17 14.20 -23.05
N PHE A 309 -5.50 13.24 -22.16
CA PHE A 309 -4.53 12.69 -21.22
C PHE A 309 -3.63 11.63 -21.88
N GLU A 310 -2.34 11.69 -21.58
CA GLU A 310 -1.41 10.60 -21.88
C GLU A 310 -1.38 9.63 -20.70
N LEU A 311 -1.87 8.42 -20.91
CA LEU A 311 -1.89 7.39 -19.87
C LEU A 311 -0.52 6.70 -19.79
N LEU A 312 0.01 6.56 -18.57
CA LEU A 312 1.22 5.81 -18.33
C LEU A 312 0.90 4.32 -18.13
N PRO A 313 1.85 3.41 -18.42
CA PRO A 313 1.67 1.98 -18.15
C PRO A 313 1.29 1.72 -16.69
N SER A 314 0.32 0.84 -16.48
CA SER A 314 -0.09 0.34 -15.17
C SER A 314 0.16 -1.16 -15.12
N GLU A 315 1.21 -1.57 -14.41
CA GLU A 315 1.70 -2.96 -14.33
C GLU A 315 1.05 -3.72 -13.17
N GLY A 316 0.56 -2.98 -12.16
CA GLY A 316 -0.08 -3.55 -10.98
C GLY A 316 -0.74 -2.48 -10.10
N SER A 317 -1.26 -2.87 -8.93
CA SER A 317 -2.05 -2.05 -8.02
C SER A 317 -3.42 -1.62 -8.60
N PHE A 318 -4.08 -0.64 -7.97
CA PHE A 318 -5.41 -0.16 -8.40
C PHE A 318 -5.35 1.15 -9.19
N PHE A 319 -4.15 1.58 -9.63
CA PHE A 319 -3.92 2.94 -10.05
C PHE A 319 -3.40 3.04 -11.48
N MET A 320 -3.70 4.17 -12.07
CA MET A 320 -3.21 4.61 -13.36
C MET A 320 -2.77 6.05 -13.25
N LEU A 321 -1.62 6.38 -13.81
CA LEU A 321 -1.16 7.76 -13.92
C LEU A 321 -1.58 8.34 -15.28
N ALA A 322 -2.03 9.58 -15.27
CA ALA A 322 -2.41 10.31 -16.45
C ALA A 322 -1.66 11.66 -16.50
N ARG A 323 -0.91 11.89 -17.57
CA ARG A 323 -0.16 13.12 -17.82
C ARG A 323 -1.06 14.14 -18.48
N PHE A 324 -1.04 15.36 -17.95
CA PHE A 324 -1.81 16.49 -18.50
C PHE A 324 -0.93 17.68 -18.89
N ARG A 325 0.36 17.68 -18.56
CA ARG A 325 1.28 18.81 -18.73
C ARG A 325 1.35 19.36 -20.16
N HIS A 326 1.11 18.53 -21.18
CA HIS A 326 1.17 18.96 -22.58
C HIS A 326 -0.04 19.79 -23.02
N PHE A 327 -1.09 19.92 -22.20
CA PHE A 327 -2.25 20.75 -22.49
C PHE A 327 -2.68 21.71 -21.37
N SER A 328 -2.02 21.67 -20.21
CA SER A 328 -2.24 22.62 -19.13
C SER A 328 -0.96 22.85 -18.32
N ASP A 329 -0.64 24.11 -18.07
CA ASP A 329 0.52 24.54 -17.27
C ASP A 329 0.19 24.68 -15.77
N GLU A 330 -1.06 24.37 -15.37
CA GLU A 330 -1.47 24.41 -13.97
C GLU A 330 -0.61 23.46 -13.12
N ARG A 331 -0.41 23.81 -11.86
CA ARG A 331 0.08 22.83 -10.89
C ARG A 331 -0.89 21.68 -10.77
N ASP A 332 -0.40 20.47 -10.55
CA ASP A 332 -1.24 19.28 -10.46
C ASP A 332 -2.29 19.38 -9.34
N SER A 333 -1.98 20.03 -8.21
CA SER A 333 -2.93 20.34 -7.14
C SER A 333 -4.10 21.22 -7.62
N ASP A 334 -3.78 22.31 -8.36
CA ASP A 334 -4.79 23.23 -8.86
C ASP A 334 -5.62 22.58 -9.98
N PHE A 335 -4.97 21.80 -10.84
CA PHE A 335 -5.62 21.03 -11.89
C PHE A 335 -6.64 20.05 -11.31
N VAL A 336 -6.29 19.30 -10.26
CA VAL A 336 -7.20 18.38 -9.56
C VAL A 336 -8.39 19.13 -8.94
N LEU A 337 -8.16 20.29 -8.33
CA LEU A 337 -9.25 21.11 -7.78
C LEU A 337 -10.18 21.60 -8.89
N ARG A 338 -9.67 21.95 -10.05
CA ARG A 338 -10.48 22.30 -11.22
C ARG A 338 -11.27 21.10 -11.73
N LEU A 339 -10.68 19.90 -11.84
CA LEU A 339 -11.41 18.68 -12.22
C LEU A 339 -12.60 18.39 -11.29
N ILE A 340 -12.43 18.59 -9.98
CA ILE A 340 -13.52 18.39 -9.02
C ILE A 340 -14.65 19.38 -9.26
N ARG A 341 -14.34 20.65 -9.47
CA ARG A 341 -15.35 21.71 -9.63
C ARG A 341 -16.05 21.63 -10.98
N ASP A 342 -15.29 21.49 -12.06
CA ASP A 342 -15.77 21.70 -13.42
C ASP A 342 -16.19 20.38 -14.08
N ALA A 343 -15.41 19.31 -13.93
CA ALA A 343 -15.70 18.00 -14.48
C ALA A 343 -16.47 17.07 -13.51
N ARG A 344 -16.55 17.44 -12.23
CA ARG A 344 -17.14 16.57 -11.18
C ARG A 344 -16.46 15.21 -11.12
N VAL A 345 -15.13 15.19 -11.23
CA VAL A 345 -14.29 13.99 -11.08
C VAL A 345 -13.13 14.30 -10.12
N ALA A 346 -13.04 13.52 -9.06
CA ALA A 346 -11.96 13.62 -8.09
C ALA A 346 -10.83 12.65 -8.44
N THR A 347 -9.60 13.16 -8.50
CA THR A 347 -8.35 12.43 -8.72
C THR A 347 -7.34 12.84 -7.65
N ILE A 348 -6.12 12.31 -7.63
CA ILE A 348 -5.07 12.75 -6.71
C ILE A 348 -3.92 13.39 -7.50
N PRO A 349 -3.43 14.58 -7.11
CA PRO A 349 -2.22 15.15 -7.69
C PRO A 349 -1.01 14.32 -7.29
N LEU A 350 -0.11 14.00 -8.24
CA LEU A 350 1.04 13.16 -7.95
C LEU A 350 2.03 13.84 -7.00
N SER A 351 2.09 15.16 -7.00
CA SER A 351 2.94 15.95 -6.09
C SER A 351 2.67 15.68 -4.60
N ALA A 352 1.45 15.24 -4.26
CA ALA A 352 1.10 14.88 -2.89
C ALA A 352 1.83 13.64 -2.35
N PHE A 353 2.49 12.88 -3.21
CA PHE A 353 3.28 11.70 -2.84
C PHE A 353 4.80 11.98 -2.79
N TYR A 354 5.19 13.24 -2.92
CA TYR A 354 6.57 13.69 -2.74
C TYR A 354 6.68 14.59 -1.53
N THR A 355 7.68 14.37 -0.70
CA THR A 355 7.89 15.20 0.51
C THR A 355 8.24 16.65 0.18
N ASP A 356 8.86 16.89 -0.98
CA ASP A 356 9.17 18.25 -1.45
C ASP A 356 8.11 18.84 -2.40
N GLY A 357 6.99 18.14 -2.62
CA GLY A 357 5.91 18.58 -3.50
C GLY A 357 6.29 18.67 -4.98
N THR A 358 7.23 17.84 -5.45
CA THR A 358 7.63 17.77 -6.87
C THR A 358 6.41 17.54 -7.76
N ASP A 359 6.15 18.48 -8.67
CA ASP A 359 5.06 18.44 -9.65
C ASP A 359 5.60 18.00 -11.02
N SER A 360 5.17 16.83 -11.49
CA SER A 360 5.52 16.28 -12.81
C SER A 360 4.38 16.39 -13.84
N GLY A 361 3.32 17.12 -13.53
CA GLY A 361 2.14 17.27 -14.41
C GLY A 361 1.36 15.96 -14.58
N LEU A 362 1.29 15.18 -13.52
CA LEU A 362 0.62 13.89 -13.46
C LEU A 362 -0.48 13.88 -12.39
N ILE A 363 -1.56 13.18 -12.69
CA ILE A 363 -2.60 12.84 -11.73
C ILE A 363 -2.71 11.33 -11.61
N ARG A 364 -3.13 10.84 -10.45
CA ARG A 364 -3.42 9.43 -10.20
C ARG A 364 -4.92 9.18 -10.25
N LEU A 365 -5.33 8.21 -11.04
CA LEU A 365 -6.68 7.65 -11.13
C LEU A 365 -6.72 6.28 -10.44
N SER A 366 -7.82 5.98 -9.77
CA SER A 366 -8.12 4.65 -9.23
C SER A 366 -9.18 3.96 -10.08
N PHE A 367 -8.88 2.76 -10.57
CA PHE A 367 -9.86 1.93 -11.27
C PHE A 367 -10.50 0.84 -10.37
N SER A 368 -10.32 0.93 -9.05
CA SER A 368 -11.05 0.07 -8.10
C SER A 368 -12.48 0.57 -7.90
N LYS A 369 -13.21 0.70 -9.00
CA LYS A 369 -14.60 1.19 -9.05
C LYS A 369 -15.46 0.26 -9.90
N ASP A 370 -16.79 0.34 -9.74
CA ASP A 370 -17.70 -0.31 -10.68
C ASP A 370 -17.56 0.27 -12.09
N ASP A 371 -18.00 -0.51 -13.09
CA ASP A 371 -17.80 -0.16 -14.49
C ASP A 371 -18.56 1.12 -14.86
N ALA A 372 -19.73 1.37 -14.27
CA ALA A 372 -20.51 2.58 -14.53
C ALA A 372 -19.79 3.85 -14.05
N THR A 373 -19.19 3.80 -12.85
CA THR A 373 -18.38 4.90 -12.31
C THR A 373 -17.14 5.16 -13.18
N LEU A 374 -16.47 4.10 -13.67
CA LEU A 374 -15.30 4.23 -14.53
C LEU A 374 -15.65 4.87 -15.88
N LEU A 375 -16.71 4.40 -16.52
CA LEU A 375 -17.14 4.91 -17.82
C LEU A 375 -17.65 6.36 -17.74
N GLU A 376 -18.43 6.70 -16.74
CA GLU A 376 -18.92 8.07 -16.56
C GLU A 376 -17.78 9.03 -16.17
N GLY A 377 -16.86 8.60 -15.30
CA GLY A 377 -15.69 9.39 -14.97
C GLY A 377 -14.80 9.65 -16.18
N ALA A 378 -14.55 8.62 -17.01
CA ALA A 378 -13.79 8.77 -18.26
C ALA A 378 -14.49 9.70 -19.23
N ARG A 379 -15.81 9.56 -19.42
CA ARG A 379 -16.60 10.46 -20.29
C ARG A 379 -16.41 11.93 -19.89
N ARG A 380 -16.51 12.25 -18.60
CA ARG A 380 -16.32 13.63 -18.10
C ARG A 380 -14.88 14.11 -18.30
N LEU A 381 -13.89 13.25 -18.12
CA LEU A 381 -12.48 13.60 -18.35
C LEU A 381 -12.15 13.81 -19.83
N CYS A 382 -12.88 13.18 -20.76
CA CYS A 382 -12.72 13.42 -22.19
C CYS A 382 -13.26 14.78 -22.66
N GLU A 383 -14.06 15.44 -21.83
CA GLU A 383 -14.63 16.77 -22.12
C GLU A 383 -13.74 17.94 -21.65
N ILE A 384 -12.57 17.66 -21.05
CA ILE A 384 -11.64 18.65 -20.48
C ILE A 384 -10.75 19.31 -21.56
#